data_f761a12efad1e89501371ad2b9981865
#
_entry.id   f761a12efad1e89501371ad2b9981865
#
_cell.length_a   1.000
_cell.length_b   1.000
_cell.length_c   1.000
_cell.angle_alpha   90.00
_cell.angle_beta   90.00
_cell.angle_gamma   90.00
#
_symmetry.space_group_name_H-M   'P 1'
#
loop_
_entity.id
_entity.type
_entity.pdbx_description
1 polymer ?
#
loop_
_entity_poly.entity_id
_entity_poly.type
_entity_poly.pdbx_seq_one_letter_code
_entity_poly.pdbx_strand_id
1 'polypeptide(L)'
;FARRFATYKRADLLFRDEDRLLKLLTDPWRPVQIVFAGKAHPADDAGKKMLQRVYSFTRDPRFEGRIAFIQDYDLNSADRLVQGVDLWLNLPVVPMEASGTSGMKAALNAIPQVSTLDGWWAEGYTGLNGWALPLSGVDPDPDKADAENLYSLLEREVVPLYYERDKSGLSRGWVLRMKHALFTAGAHFTAARMLREYTERCYVPAIQGRLDGDDPPTSW
;
A
#
# COMPACT_ATOMS: atom_id res chain seq x y z
N PHE A 1 -0.36 5.45 -5.06
CA PHE A 1 0.42 5.78 -3.85
C PHE A 1 -0.08 7.11 -3.28
N ALA A 2 -0.78 7.11 -2.16
CA ALA A 2 -1.32 8.33 -1.57
C ALA A 2 -1.09 8.35 -0.06
N ARG A 3 -0.05 9.08 0.37
CA ARG A 3 0.39 9.14 1.76
C ARG A 3 1.49 10.19 1.96
N ARG A 4 1.88 10.45 3.21
CA ARG A 4 3.00 11.34 3.52
C ARG A 4 4.27 10.89 2.78
N PHE A 5 4.95 11.81 2.14
CA PHE A 5 6.28 11.57 1.58
C PHE A 5 7.32 11.60 2.70
N ALA A 6 7.96 10.46 2.91
CA ALA A 6 9.10 10.26 3.79
C ALA A 6 9.96 9.15 3.18
N THR A 7 11.26 9.19 3.37
CA THR A 7 12.21 8.31 2.67
C THR A 7 11.87 6.83 2.82
N TYR A 8 11.55 6.39 4.04
CA TYR A 8 11.23 5.00 4.30
C TYR A 8 9.96 4.49 3.59
N LYS A 9 9.10 5.40 3.11
CA LYS A 9 7.87 5.03 2.37
C LYS A 9 8.12 4.76 0.89
N ARG A 10 9.31 5.07 0.41
CA ARG A 10 9.84 4.73 -0.91
C ARG A 10 8.88 5.02 -2.07
N ALA A 11 8.31 6.24 -2.08
CA ALA A 11 7.42 6.68 -3.17
C ALA A 11 8.07 6.59 -4.55
N ASP A 12 9.39 6.64 -4.60
CA ASP A 12 10.20 6.62 -5.82
C ASP A 12 10.72 5.22 -6.19
N LEU A 13 10.32 4.16 -5.49
CA LEU A 13 10.80 2.79 -5.76
C LEU A 13 10.49 2.34 -7.20
N LEU A 14 9.32 2.71 -7.74
CA LEU A 14 8.94 2.42 -9.13
C LEU A 14 9.84 3.08 -10.17
N PHE A 15 10.56 4.14 -9.83
CA PHE A 15 11.45 4.85 -10.75
C PHE A 15 12.90 4.33 -10.72
N ARG A 16 13.14 3.17 -10.10
CA ARG A 16 14.46 2.52 -10.11
C ARG A 16 14.77 1.87 -11.46
N ASP A 17 13.72 1.52 -12.23
CA ASP A 17 13.84 1.00 -13.60
C ASP A 17 12.81 1.71 -14.50
N GLU A 18 13.22 2.83 -15.05
CA GLU A 18 12.34 3.69 -15.86
C GLU A 18 11.90 3.02 -17.17
N ASP A 19 12.75 2.21 -17.78
CA ASP A 19 12.45 1.52 -19.04
C ASP A 19 11.38 0.45 -18.81
N ARG A 20 11.48 -0.27 -17.69
CA ARG A 20 10.50 -1.28 -17.32
C ARG A 20 9.17 -0.65 -16.90
N LEU A 21 9.23 0.48 -16.19
CA LEU A 21 8.06 1.29 -15.87
C LEU A 21 7.36 1.74 -17.15
N LEU A 22 8.10 2.29 -18.10
CA LEU A 22 7.54 2.76 -19.35
C LEU A 22 6.82 1.64 -20.11
N LYS A 23 7.42 0.45 -20.21
CA LYS A 23 6.80 -0.73 -20.84
C LYS A 23 5.49 -1.10 -20.14
N LEU A 24 5.46 -1.11 -18.79
CA LEU A 24 4.26 -1.43 -18.02
C LEU A 24 3.14 -0.42 -18.27
N LEU A 25 3.47 0.87 -18.31
CA LEU A 25 2.48 1.95 -18.44
C LEU A 25 1.98 2.15 -19.88
N THR A 26 2.77 1.75 -20.87
CA THR A 26 2.46 1.94 -22.30
C THR A 26 1.93 0.68 -23.00
N ASP A 27 1.69 -0.41 -22.26
CA ASP A 27 1.07 -1.61 -22.84
C ASP A 27 -0.33 -1.25 -23.38
N PRO A 28 -0.57 -1.36 -24.71
CA PRO A 28 -1.84 -0.95 -25.32
C PRO A 28 -3.00 -1.87 -24.96
N TRP A 29 -2.72 -3.10 -24.55
CA TRP A 29 -3.72 -4.11 -24.20
C TRP A 29 -4.05 -4.13 -22.70
N ARG A 30 -3.13 -3.65 -21.89
CA ARG A 30 -3.25 -3.65 -20.43
C ARG A 30 -2.79 -2.31 -19.87
N PRO A 31 -3.49 -1.21 -20.24
CA PRO A 31 -3.05 0.14 -19.84
C PRO A 31 -3.07 0.30 -18.31
N VAL A 32 -1.98 0.84 -17.78
CA VAL A 32 -1.81 1.14 -16.36
C VAL A 32 -1.58 2.64 -16.19
N GLN A 33 -2.17 3.21 -15.16
CA GLN A 33 -1.91 4.58 -14.72
C GLN A 33 -1.51 4.57 -13.25
N ILE A 34 -0.62 5.48 -12.88
CA ILE A 34 -0.18 5.62 -11.49
C ILE A 34 -0.55 7.02 -11.00
N VAL A 35 -1.23 7.06 -9.86
CA VAL A 35 -1.56 8.30 -9.18
C VAL A 35 -0.73 8.42 -7.91
N PHE A 36 -0.02 9.53 -7.79
CA PHE A 36 0.65 9.92 -6.56
C PHE A 36 -0.11 11.06 -5.89
N ALA A 37 -0.21 11.00 -4.57
CA ALA A 37 -0.76 12.07 -3.77
C ALA A 37 -0.06 12.13 -2.40
N GLY A 38 0.08 13.30 -1.83
CA GLY A 38 0.67 13.41 -0.51
C GLY A 38 1.45 14.70 -0.32
N LYS A 39 1.92 14.89 0.90
CA LYS A 39 2.73 16.04 1.32
C LYS A 39 3.96 15.53 2.08
N ALA A 40 5.07 16.24 1.98
CA ALA A 40 6.22 16.04 2.85
C ALA A 40 6.07 16.94 4.09
N HIS A 41 6.62 16.49 5.22
CA HIS A 41 6.66 17.35 6.40
C HIS A 41 7.55 18.58 6.13
N PRO A 42 7.18 19.78 6.60
CA PRO A 42 7.97 21.01 6.35
C PRO A 42 9.44 20.93 6.76
N ALA A 43 9.78 20.15 7.78
CA ALA A 43 11.15 19.93 8.25
C ALA A 43 11.83 18.70 7.61
N ASP A 44 11.17 17.96 6.71
CA ASP A 44 11.72 16.76 6.06
C ASP A 44 12.21 17.10 4.64
N ASP A 45 13.45 17.56 4.55
CA ASP A 45 14.04 17.93 3.26
C ASP A 45 14.29 16.72 2.35
N ALA A 46 14.55 15.56 2.92
CA ALA A 46 14.71 14.33 2.14
C ALA A 46 13.36 13.89 1.53
N GLY A 47 12.28 13.95 2.31
CA GLY A 47 10.92 13.69 1.82
C GLY A 47 10.48 14.69 0.76
N LYS A 48 10.84 15.98 0.90
CA LYS A 48 10.59 17.00 -0.15
C LYS A 48 11.33 16.69 -1.45
N LYS A 49 12.61 16.31 -1.37
CA LYS A 49 13.40 15.91 -2.55
C LYS A 49 12.78 14.69 -3.26
N MET A 50 12.34 13.70 -2.50
CA MET A 50 11.62 12.53 -3.05
C MET A 50 10.33 12.96 -3.74
N LEU A 51 9.54 13.83 -3.14
CA LEU A 51 8.32 14.39 -3.72
C LEU A 51 8.63 15.12 -5.04
N GLN A 52 9.64 15.99 -5.05
CA GLN A 52 10.09 16.71 -6.26
C GLN A 52 10.51 15.73 -7.36
N ARG A 53 11.25 14.68 -7.01
CA ARG A 53 11.64 13.63 -7.96
C ARG A 53 10.41 12.94 -8.56
N VAL A 54 9.48 12.47 -7.74
CA VAL A 54 8.23 11.85 -8.22
C VAL A 54 7.43 12.80 -9.09
N TYR A 55 7.32 14.08 -8.68
CA TYR A 55 6.63 15.10 -9.47
C TYR A 55 7.28 15.33 -10.82
N SER A 56 8.63 15.28 -10.93
CA SER A 56 9.33 15.47 -12.21
C SER A 56 8.93 14.43 -13.25
N PHE A 57 8.62 13.19 -12.87
CA PHE A 57 8.15 12.16 -13.78
C PHE A 57 6.77 12.45 -14.38
N THR A 58 5.92 13.21 -13.69
CA THR A 58 4.62 13.64 -14.25
C THR A 58 4.78 14.67 -15.37
N ARG A 59 5.95 15.26 -15.51
CA ARG A 59 6.31 16.25 -16.55
C ARG A 59 7.16 15.64 -17.64
N ASP A 60 7.58 14.41 -17.53
CA ASP A 60 8.36 13.71 -18.53
C ASP A 60 7.43 13.25 -19.67
N PRO A 61 7.68 13.68 -20.91
CA PRO A 61 6.84 13.32 -22.07
C PRO A 61 6.70 11.82 -22.29
N ARG A 62 7.68 11.02 -21.87
CA ARG A 62 7.59 9.55 -21.97
C ARG A 62 6.43 8.95 -21.21
N PHE A 63 6.02 9.60 -20.11
CA PHE A 63 4.96 9.15 -19.20
C PHE A 63 3.69 9.97 -19.29
N GLU A 64 3.53 10.80 -20.34
CA GLU A 64 2.39 11.70 -20.47
C GLU A 64 1.06 10.95 -20.38
N GLY A 65 0.17 11.45 -19.50
CA GLY A 65 -1.14 10.85 -19.24
C GLY A 65 -1.10 9.52 -18.50
N ARG A 66 0.09 9.01 -18.12
CA ARG A 66 0.24 7.73 -17.40
C ARG A 66 0.61 7.88 -15.94
N ILE A 67 1.23 8.98 -15.57
CA ILE A 67 1.58 9.30 -14.19
C ILE A 67 0.93 10.64 -13.84
N ALA A 68 0.17 10.67 -12.75
CA ALA A 68 -0.46 11.87 -12.25
C ALA A 68 -0.05 12.15 -10.80
N PHE A 69 0.04 13.42 -10.43
CA PHE A 69 0.26 13.86 -9.06
C PHE A 69 -0.88 14.78 -8.64
N ILE A 70 -1.61 14.39 -7.58
CA ILE A 70 -2.67 15.22 -7.00
C ILE A 70 -2.04 16.16 -5.99
N GLN A 71 -2.12 17.46 -6.29
CA GLN A 71 -1.67 18.52 -5.40
C GLN A 71 -2.66 18.73 -4.26
N ASP A 72 -2.20 19.39 -3.20
CA ASP A 72 -3.02 19.75 -2.03
C ASP A 72 -3.79 18.58 -1.38
N TYR A 73 -3.13 17.41 -1.37
CA TYR A 73 -3.70 16.19 -0.77
C TYR A 73 -4.29 16.46 0.61
N ASP A 74 -5.59 16.20 0.74
CA ASP A 74 -6.41 16.41 1.94
C ASP A 74 -7.33 15.20 2.20
N LEU A 75 -8.23 15.31 3.18
CA LEU A 75 -9.17 14.23 3.50
C LEU A 75 -10.17 13.96 2.37
N ASN A 76 -10.59 14.97 1.61
CA ASN A 76 -11.55 14.79 0.51
C ASN A 76 -10.89 14.06 -0.66
N SER A 77 -9.67 14.45 -1.03
CA SER A 77 -8.90 13.75 -2.07
C SER A 77 -8.52 12.33 -1.63
N ALA A 78 -8.22 12.13 -0.34
CA ALA A 78 -7.96 10.80 0.21
C ALA A 78 -9.18 9.88 0.08
N ASP A 79 -10.37 10.38 0.46
CA ASP A 79 -11.64 9.65 0.35
C ASP A 79 -11.93 9.23 -1.09
N ARG A 80 -11.76 10.15 -2.04
CA ARG A 80 -11.94 9.84 -3.47
C ARG A 80 -10.96 8.79 -3.99
N LEU A 81 -9.70 8.86 -3.57
CA LEU A 81 -8.68 7.92 -4.00
C LEU A 81 -8.93 6.50 -3.48
N VAL A 82 -9.30 6.34 -2.21
CA VAL A 82 -9.60 5.00 -1.67
C VAL A 82 -10.88 4.38 -2.21
N GLN A 83 -11.69 5.14 -2.93
CA GLN A 83 -12.90 4.66 -3.62
C GLN A 83 -12.69 4.50 -5.12
N GLY A 84 -11.72 5.17 -5.72
CA GLY A 84 -11.61 5.34 -7.17
C GLY A 84 -10.42 4.65 -7.82
N VAL A 85 -9.52 4.01 -7.07
CA VAL A 85 -8.39 3.27 -7.63
C VAL A 85 -8.63 1.76 -7.58
N ASP A 86 -7.93 1.02 -8.42
CA ASP A 86 -8.06 -0.44 -8.46
C ASP A 86 -7.05 -1.13 -7.53
N LEU A 87 -5.91 -0.52 -7.28
CA LEU A 87 -4.83 -1.07 -6.49
C LEU A 87 -4.20 -0.02 -5.59
N TRP A 88 -3.83 -0.41 -4.37
CA TRP A 88 -3.13 0.46 -3.43
C TRP A 88 -1.68 0.01 -3.22
N LEU A 89 -0.71 0.92 -3.39
CA LEU A 89 0.71 0.63 -3.20
C LEU A 89 1.21 1.16 -1.86
N ASN A 90 1.75 0.27 -1.03
CA ASN A 90 2.45 0.57 0.21
C ASN A 90 3.81 -0.13 0.20
N LEU A 91 4.89 0.63 0.11
CA LEU A 91 6.23 0.10 -0.11
C LEU A 91 7.21 0.49 1.01
N PRO A 92 6.81 0.52 2.29
CA PRO A 92 7.71 0.97 3.34
C PRO A 92 8.90 0.03 3.52
N VAL A 93 10.00 0.60 4.00
CA VAL A 93 11.13 -0.20 4.49
C VAL A 93 10.72 -0.88 5.79
N VAL A 94 10.86 -2.19 5.87
CA VAL A 94 10.57 -2.97 7.09
C VAL A 94 11.70 -2.77 8.10
N PRO A 95 11.43 -2.54 9.39
CA PRO A 95 10.14 -2.50 10.10
C PRO A 95 9.69 -1.05 10.43
N MET A 96 9.74 -0.14 9.48
CA MET A 96 9.53 1.31 9.73
C MET A 96 8.07 1.74 9.75
N GLU A 97 7.13 0.91 9.28
CA GLU A 97 5.71 1.22 9.23
C GLU A 97 4.97 0.69 10.45
N ALA A 98 4.62 1.58 11.38
CA ALA A 98 3.96 1.17 12.63
C ALA A 98 2.55 0.59 12.42
N SER A 99 1.79 1.07 11.44
CA SER A 99 0.42 0.61 11.17
C SER A 99 0.06 0.61 9.68
N GLY A 100 0.15 1.76 8.99
CA GLY A 100 -0.23 1.84 7.57
C GLY A 100 -1.74 1.96 7.34
N THR A 101 -2.43 2.84 8.08
CA THR A 101 -3.89 3.01 8.05
C THR A 101 -4.49 3.34 6.68
N SER A 102 -3.69 3.87 5.74
CA SER A 102 -4.17 4.13 4.37
C SER A 102 -4.55 2.84 3.63
N GLY A 103 -3.77 1.77 3.83
CA GLY A 103 -4.09 0.45 3.29
C GLY A 103 -5.35 -0.16 3.89
N MET A 104 -5.59 0.02 5.20
CA MET A 104 -6.85 -0.40 5.84
C MET A 104 -8.05 0.31 5.21
N LYS A 105 -7.96 1.63 4.98
CA LYS A 105 -9.03 2.41 4.35
C LYS A 105 -9.29 1.95 2.91
N ALA A 106 -8.24 1.70 2.13
CA ALA A 106 -8.37 1.15 0.79
C ALA A 106 -9.06 -0.23 0.83
N ALA A 107 -8.64 -1.12 1.72
CA ALA A 107 -9.22 -2.45 1.88
C ALA A 107 -10.69 -2.40 2.31
N LEU A 108 -11.10 -1.44 3.15
CA LEU A 108 -12.51 -1.19 3.52
C LEU A 108 -13.36 -0.71 2.32
N ASN A 109 -12.73 -0.22 1.27
CA ASN A 109 -13.37 0.11 0.00
C ASN A 109 -13.16 -1.01 -1.06
N ALA A 110 -12.84 -2.21 -0.62
CA ALA A 110 -12.58 -3.37 -1.47
C ALA A 110 -11.39 -3.20 -2.42
N ILE A 111 -10.42 -2.34 -2.12
CA ILE A 111 -9.22 -2.14 -2.93
C ILE A 111 -8.12 -3.06 -2.42
N PRO A 112 -7.68 -4.07 -3.22
CA PRO A 112 -6.50 -4.87 -2.89
C PRO A 112 -5.25 -4.01 -2.81
N GLN A 113 -4.26 -4.46 -2.05
CA GLN A 113 -2.98 -3.75 -1.98
C GLN A 113 -1.80 -4.64 -2.35
N VAL A 114 -0.74 -4.00 -2.84
CA VAL A 114 0.63 -4.52 -2.85
C VAL A 114 1.38 -3.80 -1.75
N SER A 115 1.92 -4.54 -0.80
CA SER A 115 2.66 -3.95 0.31
C SER A 115 3.77 -4.88 0.80
N THR A 116 4.81 -4.30 1.37
CA THR A 116 5.75 -5.05 2.22
C THR A 116 5.02 -5.58 3.45
N LEU A 117 5.47 -6.70 4.01
CA LEU A 117 4.90 -7.28 5.25
C LEU A 117 5.34 -6.46 6.46
N ASP A 118 4.70 -5.32 6.65
CA ASP A 118 4.97 -4.37 7.72
C ASP A 118 3.66 -3.70 8.19
N GLY A 119 3.65 -3.20 9.42
CA GLY A 119 2.45 -2.65 10.03
C GLY A 119 1.28 -3.64 10.00
N TRP A 120 0.08 -3.15 9.69
CA TRP A 120 -1.12 -4.00 9.66
C TRP A 120 -1.04 -5.14 8.64
N TRP A 121 -0.24 -4.97 7.56
CA TRP A 121 -0.15 -5.98 6.51
C TRP A 121 0.61 -7.23 6.96
N ALA A 122 1.53 -7.09 7.92
CA ALA A 122 2.17 -8.24 8.56
C ALA A 122 1.16 -9.15 9.29
N GLU A 123 0.09 -8.55 9.83
CA GLU A 123 -0.97 -9.28 10.54
C GLU A 123 -2.13 -9.67 9.60
N GLY A 124 -2.49 -8.77 8.67
CA GLY A 124 -3.70 -8.89 7.86
C GLY A 124 -3.54 -9.59 6.52
N TYR A 125 -2.32 -9.88 6.07
CA TYR A 125 -2.11 -10.54 4.80
C TYR A 125 -2.50 -12.02 4.85
N THR A 126 -3.40 -12.43 3.95
CA THR A 126 -3.92 -13.81 3.90
C THR A 126 -3.52 -14.57 2.63
N GLY A 127 -2.77 -13.95 1.72
CA GLY A 127 -2.51 -14.50 0.39
C GLY A 127 -3.65 -14.29 -0.61
N LEU A 128 -4.86 -13.95 -0.14
CA LEU A 128 -6.05 -13.80 -0.98
C LEU A 128 -6.55 -12.35 -1.07
N ASN A 129 -6.14 -11.47 -0.18
CA ASN A 129 -6.64 -10.10 -0.03
C ASN A 129 -5.75 -9.02 -0.68
N GLY A 130 -4.73 -9.42 -1.40
CA GLY A 130 -3.74 -8.56 -2.04
C GLY A 130 -2.45 -9.31 -2.27
N TRP A 131 -1.32 -8.62 -2.27
CA TRP A 131 0.00 -9.19 -2.51
C TRP A 131 1.01 -8.68 -1.49
N ALA A 132 1.82 -9.60 -0.98
CA ALA A 132 3.01 -9.26 -0.20
C ALA A 132 4.19 -9.05 -1.16
N LEU A 133 4.86 -7.90 -1.05
CA LEU A 133 6.11 -7.70 -1.76
C LEU A 133 7.22 -8.55 -1.10
N PRO A 134 7.81 -9.49 -1.83
CA PRO A 134 8.97 -10.23 -1.32
C PRO A 134 10.13 -9.26 -1.06
N LEU A 135 10.72 -9.34 0.12
CA LEU A 135 11.90 -8.54 0.46
C LEU A 135 13.18 -9.27 0.06
N SER A 136 14.15 -8.52 -0.39
CA SER A 136 15.39 -9.05 -0.96
C SER A 136 16.43 -9.49 0.07
N GLY A 137 16.11 -9.42 1.34
CA GLY A 137 17.01 -9.85 2.42
C GLY A 137 18.31 -9.03 2.49
N VAL A 138 19.44 -9.73 2.53
CA VAL A 138 20.77 -9.12 2.61
C VAL A 138 21.28 -8.86 1.18
N ASP A 139 20.83 -7.79 0.55
CA ASP A 139 21.31 -7.34 -0.76
C ASP A 139 22.14 -6.06 -0.61
N PRO A 140 23.21 -5.85 -1.39
CA PRO A 140 23.99 -4.61 -1.38
C PRO A 140 23.18 -3.36 -1.75
N ASP A 141 22.14 -3.50 -2.58
CA ASP A 141 21.15 -2.45 -2.91
C ASP A 141 19.72 -3.01 -2.72
N PRO A 142 19.21 -3.02 -1.47
CA PRO A 142 17.88 -3.57 -1.18
C PRO A 142 16.76 -2.90 -1.99
N ASP A 143 16.86 -1.61 -2.25
CA ASP A 143 15.83 -0.89 -3.01
C ASP A 143 15.78 -1.32 -4.47
N LYS A 144 16.94 -1.63 -5.07
CA LYS A 144 16.98 -2.14 -6.43
C LYS A 144 16.36 -3.52 -6.53
N ALA A 145 16.71 -4.40 -5.61
CA ALA A 145 16.20 -5.76 -5.58
C ALA A 145 14.68 -5.79 -5.22
N ASP A 146 14.22 -4.94 -4.31
CA ASP A 146 12.79 -4.78 -4.02
C ASP A 146 12.01 -4.19 -5.21
N ALA A 147 12.61 -3.27 -5.99
CA ALA A 147 12.01 -2.77 -7.21
C ALA A 147 11.86 -3.88 -8.27
N GLU A 148 12.88 -4.73 -8.44
CA GLU A 148 12.81 -5.91 -9.33
C GLU A 148 11.67 -6.86 -8.93
N ASN A 149 11.54 -7.15 -7.62
CA ASN A 149 10.46 -7.95 -7.09
C ASN A 149 9.08 -7.31 -7.31
N LEU A 150 8.99 -5.98 -7.12
CA LEU A 150 7.75 -5.23 -7.37
C LEU A 150 7.33 -5.31 -8.83
N TYR A 151 8.25 -5.09 -9.76
CA TYR A 151 7.95 -5.23 -11.19
C TYR A 151 7.55 -6.65 -11.57
N SER A 152 8.28 -7.65 -11.07
CA SER A 152 7.95 -9.05 -11.32
C SER A 152 6.54 -9.39 -10.85
N LEU A 153 6.15 -8.87 -9.68
CA LEU A 153 4.80 -9.04 -9.13
C LEU A 153 3.73 -8.33 -9.98
N LEU A 154 3.96 -7.08 -10.34
CA LEU A 154 3.02 -6.30 -11.17
C LEU A 154 2.81 -6.93 -12.54
N GLU A 155 3.89 -7.34 -13.21
CA GLU A 155 3.87 -7.85 -14.59
C GLU A 155 3.31 -9.27 -14.69
N ARG A 156 3.60 -10.13 -13.71
CA ARG A 156 3.27 -11.56 -13.78
C ARG A 156 1.98 -11.93 -13.07
N GLU A 157 1.57 -11.15 -12.08
CA GLU A 157 0.41 -11.48 -11.26
C GLU A 157 -0.65 -10.39 -11.27
N VAL A 158 -0.31 -9.17 -10.87
CA VAL A 158 -1.30 -8.12 -10.58
C VAL A 158 -2.01 -7.67 -11.86
N VAL A 159 -1.25 -7.20 -12.85
CA VAL A 159 -1.82 -6.67 -14.10
C VAL A 159 -2.50 -7.77 -14.92
N PRO A 160 -1.91 -8.97 -15.11
CA PRO A 160 -2.62 -10.06 -15.76
C PRO A 160 -3.94 -10.40 -15.09
N LEU A 161 -3.97 -10.55 -13.77
CA LEU A 161 -5.19 -10.88 -13.05
C LEU A 161 -6.28 -9.81 -13.21
N TYR A 162 -5.90 -8.51 -13.19
CA TYR A 162 -6.85 -7.43 -13.41
C TYR A 162 -7.52 -7.50 -14.78
N TYR A 163 -6.74 -7.81 -15.84
CA TYR A 163 -7.21 -7.84 -17.21
C TYR A 163 -7.78 -9.19 -17.65
N GLU A 164 -7.60 -10.27 -16.89
CA GLU A 164 -8.26 -11.52 -17.12
C GLU A 164 -9.79 -11.35 -17.09
N ARG A 165 -10.48 -11.80 -18.13
CA ARG A 165 -11.94 -11.71 -18.22
C ARG A 165 -12.54 -13.06 -18.55
N ASP A 166 -13.59 -13.44 -17.83
CA ASP A 166 -14.41 -14.59 -18.17
C ASP A 166 -15.39 -14.27 -19.32
N LYS A 167 -16.21 -15.25 -19.69
CA LYS A 167 -17.21 -15.09 -20.75
C LYS A 167 -18.26 -14.00 -20.47
N SER A 168 -18.41 -13.58 -19.22
CA SER A 168 -19.31 -12.49 -18.80
C SER A 168 -18.61 -11.12 -18.76
N GLY A 169 -17.32 -11.06 -19.10
CA GLY A 169 -16.51 -9.85 -19.07
C GLY A 169 -15.99 -9.48 -17.68
N LEU A 170 -16.13 -10.35 -16.67
CA LEU A 170 -15.69 -10.10 -15.30
C LEU A 170 -14.34 -10.74 -15.02
N SER A 171 -13.46 -10.03 -14.32
CA SER A 171 -12.28 -10.62 -13.69
C SER A 171 -12.67 -11.23 -12.33
N ARG A 172 -13.00 -12.50 -12.33
CA ARG A 172 -13.42 -13.21 -11.10
C ARG A 172 -12.32 -13.28 -10.08
N GLY A 173 -11.08 -13.47 -10.51
CA GLY A 173 -9.92 -13.47 -9.62
C GLY A 173 -9.72 -12.13 -8.93
N TRP A 174 -9.89 -11.02 -9.66
CA TRP A 174 -9.81 -9.68 -9.09
C TRP A 174 -10.96 -9.42 -8.09
N VAL A 175 -12.19 -9.72 -8.49
CA VAL A 175 -13.37 -9.59 -7.62
C VAL A 175 -13.21 -10.41 -6.33
N LEU A 176 -12.63 -11.60 -6.43
CA LEU A 176 -12.35 -12.42 -5.25
C LEU A 176 -11.37 -11.70 -4.31
N ARG A 177 -10.27 -11.12 -4.82
CA ARG A 177 -9.34 -10.32 -4.01
C ARG A 177 -10.00 -9.11 -3.37
N MET A 178 -10.85 -8.40 -4.10
CA MET A 178 -11.64 -7.29 -3.57
C MET A 178 -12.50 -7.71 -2.37
N LYS A 179 -13.21 -8.83 -2.49
CA LYS A 179 -14.03 -9.37 -1.40
C LYS A 179 -13.19 -9.76 -0.18
N HIS A 180 -12.05 -10.40 -0.39
CA HIS A 180 -11.14 -10.76 0.71
C HIS A 180 -10.52 -9.53 1.37
N ALA A 181 -10.14 -8.50 0.61
CA ALA A 181 -9.64 -7.24 1.16
C ALA A 181 -10.69 -6.61 2.09
N LEU A 182 -11.92 -6.45 1.59
CA LEU A 182 -13.03 -5.89 2.37
C LEU A 182 -13.33 -6.72 3.62
N PHE A 183 -13.41 -8.04 3.48
CA PHE A 183 -13.69 -8.93 4.60
C PHE A 183 -12.61 -8.84 5.69
N THR A 184 -11.34 -8.92 5.30
CA THR A 184 -10.22 -8.86 6.25
C THR A 184 -10.22 -7.54 7.02
N ALA A 185 -10.33 -6.41 6.31
CA ALA A 185 -10.30 -5.10 6.95
C ALA A 185 -11.56 -4.87 7.82
N GLY A 186 -12.74 -5.21 7.31
CA GLY A 186 -14.02 -5.02 8.01
C GLY A 186 -14.21 -5.90 9.24
N ALA A 187 -13.70 -7.14 9.20
CA ALA A 187 -13.82 -8.06 10.32
C ALA A 187 -12.77 -7.80 11.43
N HIS A 188 -11.55 -7.45 11.05
CA HIS A 188 -10.42 -7.50 11.99
C HIS A 188 -9.71 -6.17 12.24
N PHE A 189 -9.76 -5.21 11.31
CA PHE A 189 -8.97 -3.98 11.38
C PHE A 189 -9.86 -2.72 11.47
N THR A 190 -10.80 -2.74 12.42
CA THR A 190 -11.72 -1.63 12.66
C THR A 190 -11.34 -0.83 13.91
N ALA A 191 -11.68 0.46 13.92
CA ALA A 191 -11.50 1.30 15.11
C ALA A 191 -12.31 0.78 16.32
N ALA A 192 -13.46 0.17 16.09
CA ALA A 192 -14.28 -0.42 17.15
C ALA A 192 -13.55 -1.58 17.85
N ARG A 193 -12.91 -2.49 17.07
CA ARG A 193 -12.09 -3.56 17.65
C ARG A 193 -10.90 -2.97 18.41
N MET A 194 -10.17 -2.05 17.80
CA MET A 194 -9.03 -1.40 18.43
C MET A 194 -9.41 -0.77 19.78
N LEU A 195 -10.49 0.00 19.82
CA LEU A 195 -10.93 0.64 21.05
C LEU A 195 -11.28 -0.38 22.14
N ARG A 196 -12.00 -1.44 21.78
CA ARG A 196 -12.33 -2.52 22.73
C ARG A 196 -11.07 -3.17 23.29
N GLU A 197 -10.14 -3.58 22.43
CA GLU A 197 -8.92 -4.26 22.87
C GLU A 197 -8.02 -3.34 23.71
N TYR A 198 -7.89 -2.07 23.36
CA TYR A 198 -7.16 -1.10 24.17
C TYR A 198 -7.83 -0.88 25.54
N THR A 199 -9.17 -0.85 25.57
CA THR A 199 -9.90 -0.72 26.84
C THR A 199 -9.65 -1.94 27.73
N GLU A 200 -9.82 -3.13 27.18
CA GLU A 200 -9.72 -4.38 27.94
C GLU A 200 -8.29 -4.71 28.37
N ARG A 201 -7.31 -4.47 27.48
CA ARG A 201 -5.92 -4.90 27.69
C ARG A 201 -4.98 -3.83 28.27
N CYS A 202 -5.34 -2.54 28.10
CA CYS A 202 -4.49 -1.44 28.53
C CYS A 202 -5.19 -0.55 29.56
N TYR A 203 -6.33 0.03 29.22
CA TYR A 203 -6.92 1.08 30.07
C TYR A 203 -7.50 0.52 31.37
N VAL A 204 -8.25 -0.57 31.32
CA VAL A 204 -8.82 -1.19 32.53
C VAL A 204 -7.73 -1.73 33.45
N PRO A 205 -6.72 -2.50 32.98
CA PRO A 205 -5.62 -2.93 33.83
C PRO A 205 -4.86 -1.76 34.45
N ALA A 206 -4.55 -0.71 33.68
CA ALA A 206 -3.84 0.48 34.19
C ALA A 206 -4.63 1.20 35.30
N ILE A 207 -5.95 1.37 35.10
CA ILE A 207 -6.83 1.98 36.14
C ILE A 207 -6.90 1.12 37.41
N GLN A 208 -6.84 -0.21 37.26
CA GLN A 208 -6.86 -1.16 38.37
C GLN A 208 -5.50 -1.35 39.05
N GLY A 209 -4.44 -0.65 38.57
CA GLY A 209 -3.09 -0.75 39.10
C GLY A 209 -2.40 -2.09 38.79
N ARG A 210 -2.88 -2.85 37.80
CA ARG A 210 -2.24 -4.08 37.35
C ARG A 210 -0.98 -3.72 36.52
N LEU A 211 0.14 -4.40 36.82
CA LEU A 211 1.37 -4.27 36.07
C LEU A 211 1.40 -5.29 34.93
N ASP A 212 2.12 -4.97 33.84
CA ASP A 212 2.41 -5.94 32.77
C ASP A 212 3.07 -7.21 33.33
N GLY A 213 2.45 -8.35 33.15
CA GLY A 213 2.94 -9.65 33.63
C GLY A 213 2.01 -10.39 34.58
N ASP A 214 0.95 -9.76 35.07
CA ASP A 214 -0.02 -10.39 35.98
C ASP A 214 -1.07 -11.27 35.27
N ASP A 215 -1.18 -11.19 33.94
CA ASP A 215 -2.07 -12.03 33.15
C ASP A 215 -1.26 -13.11 32.38
N PRO A 216 -1.72 -14.37 32.36
CA PRO A 216 -1.10 -15.41 31.54
C PRO A 216 -1.22 -15.06 30.06
N PRO A 217 -0.22 -15.41 29.21
CA PRO A 217 -0.28 -15.12 27.78
C PRO A 217 -1.52 -15.80 27.19
N THR A 218 -2.43 -14.99 26.66
CA THR A 218 -3.57 -15.49 25.90
C THR A 218 -3.05 -16.05 24.57
N SER A 219 -3.20 -17.35 24.37
CA SER A 219 -2.93 -18.02 23.09
C SER A 219 -3.78 -17.38 21.99
N TRP A 220 -3.13 -16.99 20.93
CA TRP A 220 -3.72 -16.48 19.69
C TRP A 220 -4.24 -17.62 18.82
#